data_7ddc2fbd64ecdfbc99d7c74c6d9003e9
#
_entry.id   7ddc2fbd64ecdfbc99d7c74c6d9003e9
#
_cell.length_a   1.000
_cell.length_b   1.000
_cell.length_c   1.000
_cell.angle_alpha   90.00
_cell.angle_beta   90.00
_cell.angle_gamma   90.00
#
_symmetry.space_group_name_H-M   'P 1'
#
loop_
_entity.id
_entity.type
_entity.pdbx_description
1 polymer ?
#
loop_
_entity_poly.entity_id
_entity_poly.type
_entity_poly.pdbx_seq_one_letter_code
_entity_poly.pdbx_strand_id
1 'polypeptide(L)'
;VVQKVIKNRKIQAKWSNENDFNLAPATNGEDPGQNGSITGTIVLSYTAESASTETKTIEINLSIAAKYAITFASDRQDSQGEAPTLENAAARTVITLPENTFKVYGMNFGGWSDGTKTYASGASYTMPEGNVTFKAVWVQDQWDGQAVVEPAKDENGYYQISTGAELAYFRDTKISNWKAKLMCDIDMGGHDFASIPKAGAEFDGCGHTIRGLNAVGKAYVGLFQAISSNCEIKNLTIENAV
;
A
#
# COMPACT_ATOMS: atom_id res chain seq x y z
N VAL A 1 -17.41 -38.17 -15.28
CA VAL A 1 -18.39 -39.24 -15.06
C VAL A 1 -18.21 -39.72 -13.61
N VAL A 2 -19.21 -39.50 -12.78
CA VAL A 2 -19.24 -40.09 -11.41
C VAL A 2 -20.00 -41.41 -11.48
N GLN A 3 -19.30 -42.51 -11.25
CA GLN A 3 -19.88 -43.81 -11.19
C GLN A 3 -20.05 -44.27 -9.73
N LYS A 4 -21.27 -44.39 -9.27
CA LYS A 4 -21.56 -44.97 -7.95
C LYS A 4 -22.33 -46.27 -8.13
N VAL A 5 -21.80 -47.38 -7.62
CA VAL A 5 -22.48 -48.68 -7.60
C VAL A 5 -23.26 -48.76 -6.29
N ILE A 6 -24.58 -48.89 -6.36
CA ILE A 6 -25.43 -49.13 -5.22
C ILE A 6 -26.03 -50.53 -5.42
N LYS A 7 -25.60 -51.52 -4.61
CA LYS A 7 -26.13 -52.90 -4.56
C LYS A 7 -26.54 -53.46 -5.94
N ASN A 8 -25.54 -53.84 -6.74
CA ASN A 8 -25.71 -54.47 -8.06
C ASN A 8 -26.44 -53.65 -9.14
N ARG A 9 -26.59 -52.35 -8.95
CA ARG A 9 -27.13 -51.44 -9.98
C ARG A 9 -26.06 -50.42 -10.37
N LYS A 10 -25.81 -50.30 -11.65
CA LYS A 10 -24.92 -49.24 -12.22
C LYS A 10 -25.74 -47.97 -12.44
N ILE A 11 -25.46 -46.92 -11.69
CA ILE A 11 -25.98 -45.59 -11.96
C ILE A 11 -24.95 -44.90 -12.82
N GLN A 12 -25.31 -44.52 -14.05
CA GLN A 12 -24.49 -43.65 -14.90
C GLN A 12 -25.06 -42.26 -14.84
N ALA A 13 -24.24 -41.30 -14.40
CA ALA A 13 -24.54 -39.89 -14.55
C ALA A 13 -23.90 -39.39 -15.86
N LYS A 14 -24.70 -38.92 -16.76
CA LYS A 14 -24.25 -38.29 -18.01
C LYS A 14 -24.89 -36.92 -18.11
N TRP A 15 -24.12 -35.95 -18.55
CA TRP A 15 -24.67 -34.66 -18.94
C TRP A 15 -25.61 -34.87 -20.12
N SER A 16 -26.78 -34.27 -20.10
CA SER A 16 -27.79 -34.49 -21.15
C SER A 16 -27.34 -33.86 -22.49
N ASN A 17 -26.51 -32.84 -22.44
CA ASN A 17 -25.88 -32.25 -23.59
C ASN A 17 -24.59 -31.49 -23.15
N GLU A 18 -23.51 -31.53 -23.92
CA GLU A 18 -22.28 -30.81 -23.64
C GLU A 18 -22.48 -29.27 -23.73
N ASN A 19 -23.58 -28.82 -24.33
CA ASN A 19 -23.97 -27.41 -24.47
C ASN A 19 -24.94 -26.93 -23.37
N ASP A 20 -25.33 -27.78 -22.40
CA ASP A 20 -26.24 -27.38 -21.32
C ASP A 20 -25.55 -26.59 -20.18
N PHE A 21 -24.26 -26.28 -20.34
CA PHE A 21 -23.59 -25.30 -19.50
C PHE A 21 -23.90 -23.89 -20.02
N ASN A 22 -24.94 -23.30 -19.51
CA ASN A 22 -25.17 -21.87 -19.75
C ASN A 22 -24.42 -21.09 -18.68
N LEU A 23 -23.22 -20.61 -19.02
CA LEU A 23 -22.60 -19.49 -18.35
C LEU A 23 -23.42 -18.26 -18.74
N ALA A 24 -24.34 -17.86 -17.86
CA ALA A 24 -24.98 -16.57 -18.03
C ALA A 24 -23.90 -15.50 -17.77
N PRO A 25 -23.50 -14.70 -18.80
CA PRO A 25 -22.58 -13.61 -18.56
C PRO A 25 -23.21 -12.63 -17.58
N ALA A 26 -22.37 -12.02 -16.74
CA ALA A 26 -22.80 -10.89 -15.93
C ALA A 26 -23.47 -9.84 -16.81
N THR A 27 -24.64 -9.42 -16.40
CA THR A 27 -25.33 -8.31 -17.01
C THR A 27 -24.50 -7.07 -16.80
N ASN A 28 -23.71 -6.63 -17.78
CA ASN A 28 -23.10 -5.30 -17.92
C ASN A 28 -21.73 -5.29 -18.62
N GLY A 29 -21.33 -6.34 -19.34
CA GLY A 29 -20.07 -6.34 -20.12
C GLY A 29 -18.81 -6.51 -19.29
N GLU A 30 -18.93 -6.90 -18.02
CA GLU A 30 -17.81 -7.25 -17.16
C GLU A 30 -17.40 -8.72 -17.38
N ASP A 31 -16.13 -8.99 -17.12
CA ASP A 31 -15.49 -10.29 -17.31
C ASP A 31 -16.38 -11.46 -16.83
N PRO A 32 -16.76 -12.41 -17.71
CA PRO A 32 -17.63 -13.54 -17.37
C PRO A 32 -17.11 -14.46 -16.27
N GLY A 33 -15.90 -14.22 -15.77
CA GLY A 33 -15.34 -14.89 -14.61
C GLY A 33 -15.73 -14.30 -13.26
N GLN A 34 -16.39 -13.15 -13.21
CA GLN A 34 -16.58 -12.38 -11.96
C GLN A 34 -17.96 -12.55 -11.31
N ASN A 35 -19.02 -12.70 -12.09
CA ASN A 35 -20.39 -12.85 -11.59
C ASN A 35 -21.15 -13.83 -12.47
N GLY A 36 -21.05 -15.10 -12.22
CA GLY A 36 -21.75 -16.11 -13.00
C GLY A 36 -22.44 -17.17 -12.14
N SER A 37 -23.62 -17.57 -12.56
CA SER A 37 -24.22 -18.82 -12.10
C SER A 37 -24.03 -19.87 -13.19
N ILE A 38 -23.54 -21.05 -12.82
CA ILE A 38 -23.54 -22.21 -13.71
C ILE A 38 -24.77 -23.02 -13.33
N THR A 39 -25.73 -23.09 -14.23
CA THR A 39 -26.87 -24.02 -14.13
C THR A 39 -26.60 -25.23 -15.01
N GLY A 40 -26.67 -26.40 -14.45
CA GLY A 40 -26.49 -27.65 -15.17
C GLY A 40 -27.53 -28.67 -14.75
N THR A 41 -28.01 -29.44 -15.71
CA THR A 41 -28.93 -30.55 -15.44
C THR A 41 -28.18 -31.88 -15.47
N ILE A 42 -28.14 -32.60 -14.35
CA ILE A 42 -27.62 -33.96 -14.32
C ILE A 42 -28.80 -34.92 -14.48
N VAL A 43 -28.79 -35.65 -15.57
CA VAL A 43 -29.76 -36.75 -15.78
C VAL A 43 -29.18 -38.03 -15.21
N LEU A 44 -29.80 -38.53 -14.17
CA LEU A 44 -29.50 -39.86 -13.64
C LEU A 44 -30.41 -40.88 -14.30
N SER A 45 -29.84 -41.78 -15.11
CA SER A 45 -30.56 -42.89 -15.69
C SER A 45 -30.11 -44.20 -15.01
N TYR A 46 -31.04 -45.05 -14.67
CA TYR A 46 -30.73 -46.43 -14.29
C TYR A 46 -31.64 -47.36 -15.07
N THR A 47 -31.10 -48.50 -15.46
CA THR A 47 -31.86 -49.56 -16.08
C THR A 47 -32.09 -50.63 -15.03
N ALA A 48 -33.35 -50.89 -14.69
CA ALA A 48 -33.72 -52.01 -13.82
C ALA A 48 -33.60 -53.32 -14.60
N GLU A 49 -33.34 -54.44 -13.89
CA GLU A 49 -33.26 -55.79 -14.54
C GLU A 49 -34.52 -56.21 -15.28
N SER A 50 -35.63 -55.48 -15.14
CA SER A 50 -36.92 -55.70 -15.78
C SER A 50 -37.21 -54.77 -16.95
N ALA A 51 -36.22 -54.35 -17.71
CA ALA A 51 -36.33 -53.67 -19.01
C ALA A 51 -37.03 -52.31 -19.07
N SER A 52 -37.31 -51.62 -17.96
CA SER A 52 -37.73 -50.22 -17.99
C SER A 52 -36.61 -49.30 -17.55
N THR A 53 -36.31 -48.29 -18.35
CA THR A 53 -35.32 -47.24 -17.99
C THR A 53 -36.07 -46.15 -17.26
N GLU A 54 -35.81 -45.99 -15.98
CA GLU A 54 -36.26 -44.80 -15.25
C GLU A 54 -35.20 -43.73 -15.28
N THR A 55 -35.61 -42.55 -15.63
CA THR A 55 -34.75 -41.34 -15.63
C THR A 55 -35.22 -40.40 -14.56
N LYS A 56 -34.29 -39.95 -13.72
CA LYS A 56 -34.52 -38.87 -12.76
C LYS A 56 -33.63 -37.73 -13.09
N THR A 57 -34.21 -36.57 -13.33
CA THR A 57 -33.52 -35.33 -13.56
C THR A 57 -33.26 -34.63 -12.22
N ILE A 58 -32.03 -34.27 -11.96
CA ILE A 58 -31.65 -33.44 -10.81
C ILE A 58 -31.07 -32.15 -11.38
N GLU A 59 -31.71 -31.06 -11.07
CA GLU A 59 -31.20 -29.74 -11.40
C GLU A 59 -30.18 -29.34 -10.34
N ILE A 60 -28.94 -29.02 -10.78
CA ILE A 60 -27.88 -28.52 -9.91
C ILE A 60 -27.59 -27.08 -10.32
N ASN A 61 -27.87 -26.19 -9.41
CA ASN A 61 -27.50 -24.79 -9.53
C ASN A 61 -26.18 -24.55 -8.83
N LEU A 62 -25.13 -24.30 -9.58
CA LEU A 62 -23.82 -23.88 -9.06
C LEU A 62 -23.71 -22.37 -9.21
N SER A 63 -23.62 -21.67 -8.11
CA SER A 63 -23.32 -20.24 -8.13
C SER A 63 -21.82 -20.03 -7.94
N ILE A 64 -21.20 -19.27 -8.84
CA ILE A 64 -19.84 -18.78 -8.63
C ILE A 64 -19.98 -17.50 -7.81
N ALA A 65 -19.33 -17.46 -6.64
CA ALA A 65 -19.33 -16.25 -5.81
C ALA A 65 -18.72 -15.09 -6.58
N ALA A 66 -19.41 -13.96 -6.59
CA ALA A 66 -18.91 -12.71 -7.15
C ALA A 66 -17.57 -12.33 -6.51
N LYS A 67 -16.60 -11.97 -7.33
CA LYS A 67 -15.34 -11.39 -6.86
C LYS A 67 -15.40 -9.87 -7.01
N TYR A 68 -14.95 -9.18 -5.99
CA TYR A 68 -14.94 -7.73 -5.91
C TYR A 68 -13.52 -7.20 -6.05
N ALA A 69 -13.38 -6.07 -6.73
CA ALA A 69 -12.10 -5.42 -6.92
C ALA A 69 -11.57 -4.84 -5.62
N ILE A 70 -10.25 -4.93 -5.46
CA ILE A 70 -9.49 -4.36 -4.36
C ILE A 70 -8.49 -3.39 -4.98
N THR A 71 -8.61 -2.12 -4.64
CA THR A 71 -7.73 -1.08 -5.17
C THR A 71 -7.04 -0.33 -4.03
N PHE A 72 -5.84 0.17 -4.31
CA PHE A 72 -5.05 0.97 -3.38
C PHE A 72 -4.74 2.32 -4.03
N ALA A 73 -4.79 3.38 -3.25
CA ALA A 73 -4.55 4.73 -3.73
C ALA A 73 -3.87 5.58 -2.67
N SER A 74 -3.21 6.64 -3.10
CA SER A 74 -2.81 7.74 -2.25
C SER A 74 -3.54 9.00 -2.71
N ASP A 75 -4.17 9.72 -1.78
CA ASP A 75 -4.88 10.99 -2.08
C ASP A 75 -3.90 12.16 -2.22
N ARG A 76 -2.60 11.95 -2.00
CA ARG A 76 -1.59 12.98 -2.09
C ARG A 76 -1.02 13.06 -3.50
N GLN A 77 -0.95 14.29 -4.04
CA GLN A 77 -0.40 14.56 -5.37
C GLN A 77 1.12 14.41 -5.43
N ASP A 78 1.80 14.55 -4.29
CA ASP A 78 3.25 14.39 -4.13
C ASP A 78 3.67 12.94 -3.83
N SER A 79 2.72 12.02 -3.85
CA SER A 79 2.97 10.59 -3.67
C SER A 79 3.71 10.02 -4.88
N GLN A 80 4.78 9.29 -4.61
CA GLN A 80 5.60 8.60 -5.59
C GLN A 80 5.40 7.09 -5.45
N GLY A 81 5.76 6.32 -6.48
CA GLY A 81 5.60 4.88 -6.51
C GLY A 81 4.28 4.45 -7.14
N GLU A 82 4.12 3.15 -7.28
CA GLU A 82 2.93 2.54 -7.87
C GLU A 82 2.05 1.92 -6.78
N ALA A 83 0.75 1.85 -7.04
CA ALA A 83 -0.19 1.21 -6.13
C ALA A 83 0.12 -0.30 -6.01
N PRO A 84 0.12 -0.88 -4.80
CA PRO A 84 0.19 -2.32 -4.67
C PRO A 84 -1.08 -2.96 -5.26
N THR A 85 -0.97 -4.21 -5.67
CA THR A 85 -2.06 -4.94 -6.31
C THR A 85 -2.44 -6.17 -5.50
N LEU A 86 -3.72 -6.48 -5.44
CA LEU A 86 -4.27 -7.73 -4.97
C LEU A 86 -5.26 -8.28 -5.99
N GLU A 87 -5.37 -9.60 -6.05
CA GLU A 87 -6.41 -10.25 -6.84
C GLU A 87 -7.80 -9.97 -6.26
N ASN A 88 -8.79 -9.88 -7.13
CA ASN A 88 -10.19 -9.76 -6.74
C ASN A 88 -10.62 -10.93 -5.86
N ALA A 89 -11.35 -10.66 -4.80
CA ALA A 89 -11.76 -11.64 -3.81
C ALA A 89 -13.29 -11.69 -3.65
N ALA A 90 -13.82 -12.87 -3.30
CA ALA A 90 -15.23 -13.03 -3.00
C ALA A 90 -15.58 -12.36 -1.65
N ALA A 91 -16.86 -11.98 -1.51
CA ALA A 91 -17.37 -11.50 -0.23
C ALA A 91 -17.09 -12.51 0.88
N ARG A 92 -16.83 -12.01 2.09
CA ARG A 92 -16.49 -12.77 3.30
C ARG A 92 -15.17 -13.55 3.25
N THR A 93 -14.39 -13.40 2.16
CA THR A 93 -13.01 -13.90 2.12
C THR A 93 -12.12 -13.01 2.98
N VAL A 94 -11.22 -13.62 3.72
CA VAL A 94 -10.18 -12.91 4.47
C VAL A 94 -8.97 -12.72 3.55
N ILE A 95 -8.56 -11.48 3.35
CA ILE A 95 -7.36 -11.10 2.61
C ILE A 95 -6.32 -10.53 3.56
N THR A 96 -5.07 -10.51 3.13
CA THR A 96 -3.97 -9.82 3.84
C THR A 96 -3.64 -8.54 3.08
N LEU A 97 -3.67 -7.41 3.77
CA LEU A 97 -3.33 -6.13 3.16
C LEU A 97 -1.84 -6.06 2.83
N PRO A 98 -1.47 -5.56 1.65
CA PRO A 98 -0.08 -5.53 1.20
C PRO A 98 0.74 -4.50 1.96
N GLU A 99 2.07 -4.61 1.82
CA GLU A 99 2.98 -3.54 2.18
C GLU A 99 2.73 -2.29 1.32
N ASN A 100 3.00 -1.13 1.91
CA ASN A 100 2.89 0.12 1.17
C ASN A 100 4.07 0.29 0.22
N THR A 101 3.77 0.62 -1.03
CA THR A 101 4.75 0.90 -2.09
C THR A 101 4.82 2.38 -2.47
N PHE A 102 3.90 3.19 -1.93
CA PHE A 102 3.96 4.64 -2.10
C PHE A 102 5.02 5.27 -1.18
N LYS A 103 5.55 6.39 -1.59
CA LYS A 103 6.48 7.21 -0.82
C LYS A 103 6.03 8.66 -0.87
N VAL A 104 6.01 9.31 0.29
CA VAL A 104 5.81 10.76 0.43
C VAL A 104 6.94 11.30 1.29
N TYR A 105 7.64 12.33 0.81
CA TYR A 105 8.73 12.93 1.57
C TYR A 105 8.22 13.52 2.90
N GLY A 106 8.96 13.29 3.97
CA GLY A 106 8.61 13.77 5.31
C GLY A 106 7.37 13.15 5.94
N MET A 107 6.87 12.07 5.38
CA MET A 107 5.69 11.36 5.89
C MET A 107 5.97 9.88 6.06
N ASN A 108 5.48 9.34 7.14
CA ASN A 108 5.44 7.90 7.39
C ASN A 108 4.09 7.32 7.01
N PHE A 109 4.11 6.11 6.47
CA PHE A 109 2.87 5.39 6.20
C PHE A 109 2.20 4.97 7.50
N GLY A 110 0.99 5.47 7.74
CA GLY A 110 0.19 5.20 8.94
C GLY A 110 -0.79 4.04 8.79
N GLY A 111 -0.91 3.47 7.60
CA GLY A 111 -1.82 2.35 7.32
C GLY A 111 -2.73 2.56 6.12
N TRP A 112 -3.55 1.55 5.84
CA TRP A 112 -4.56 1.54 4.80
C TRP A 112 -5.94 1.86 5.38
N SER A 113 -6.62 2.88 4.88
CA SER A 113 -7.98 3.24 5.29
C SER A 113 -9.00 2.76 4.26
N ASP A 114 -10.05 2.07 4.71
CA ASP A 114 -11.25 1.73 3.92
C ASP A 114 -12.33 2.84 3.95
N GLY A 115 -12.01 3.99 4.54
CA GLY A 115 -12.93 5.11 4.75
C GLY A 115 -13.64 5.08 6.10
N THR A 116 -13.59 3.97 6.83
CA THR A 116 -14.18 3.82 8.17
C THR A 116 -13.12 3.53 9.24
N LYS A 117 -12.10 2.77 8.89
CA LYS A 117 -11.04 2.33 9.79
C LYS A 117 -9.70 2.28 9.05
N THR A 118 -8.62 2.41 9.81
CA THR A 118 -7.24 2.25 9.32
C THR A 118 -6.67 0.92 9.80
N TYR A 119 -5.98 0.23 8.89
CA TYR A 119 -5.37 -1.08 9.07
C TYR A 119 -3.88 -0.99 8.78
N ALA A 120 -3.05 -1.68 9.53
CA ALA A 120 -1.63 -1.79 9.23
C ALA A 120 -1.37 -2.65 7.97
N SER A 121 -0.20 -2.50 7.35
CA SER A 121 0.30 -3.50 6.41
C SER A 121 0.32 -4.89 7.07
N GLY A 122 0.01 -5.92 6.29
CA GLY A 122 -0.08 -7.30 6.78
C GLY A 122 -1.35 -7.61 7.59
N ALA A 123 -2.20 -6.63 7.87
CA ALA A 123 -3.45 -6.86 8.60
C ALA A 123 -4.44 -7.71 7.78
N SER A 124 -5.19 -8.54 8.48
CA SER A 124 -6.30 -9.29 7.89
C SER A 124 -7.52 -8.38 7.69
N TYR A 125 -8.14 -8.48 6.53
CA TYR A 125 -9.35 -7.76 6.18
C TYR A 125 -10.39 -8.71 5.60
N THR A 126 -11.64 -8.61 6.06
CA THR A 126 -12.74 -9.42 5.54
C THR A 126 -13.47 -8.64 4.44
N MET A 127 -13.50 -9.17 3.24
CA MET A 127 -14.14 -8.53 2.09
C MET A 127 -15.65 -8.35 2.29
N PRO A 128 -16.17 -7.15 2.07
CA PRO A 128 -17.61 -6.89 2.03
C PRO A 128 -18.23 -7.40 0.71
N GLU A 129 -19.53 -7.23 0.57
CA GLU A 129 -20.24 -7.41 -0.70
C GLU A 129 -20.12 -6.12 -1.53
N GLY A 130 -18.95 -5.93 -2.19
CA GLY A 130 -18.66 -4.77 -3.01
C GLY A 130 -17.16 -4.55 -3.21
N ASN A 131 -16.82 -3.67 -4.16
CA ASN A 131 -15.47 -3.23 -4.39
C ASN A 131 -14.97 -2.39 -3.20
N VAL A 132 -13.68 -2.51 -2.90
CA VAL A 132 -13.05 -1.75 -1.82
C VAL A 132 -11.85 -0.97 -2.37
N THR A 133 -11.79 0.29 -1.99
CA THR A 133 -10.60 1.13 -2.23
C THR A 133 -9.96 1.46 -0.90
N PHE A 134 -8.71 1.05 -0.74
CA PHE A 134 -7.89 1.43 0.40
C PHE A 134 -7.09 2.67 0.07
N LYS A 135 -7.13 3.65 0.97
CA LYS A 135 -6.35 4.89 0.85
C LYS A 135 -5.20 4.87 1.84
N ALA A 136 -4.01 5.23 1.36
CA ALA A 136 -2.86 5.38 2.22
C ALA A 136 -3.08 6.52 3.21
N VAL A 137 -2.91 6.24 4.51
CA VAL A 137 -2.90 7.24 5.58
C VAL A 137 -1.46 7.67 5.81
N TRP A 138 -1.23 8.97 5.92
CA TRP A 138 0.09 9.54 6.11
C TRP A 138 0.19 10.24 7.46
N VAL A 139 1.30 10.03 8.14
CA VAL A 139 1.64 10.68 9.41
C VAL A 139 2.92 11.46 9.21
N GLN A 140 2.95 12.72 9.69
CA GLN A 140 4.16 13.53 9.63
C GLN A 140 5.33 12.78 10.27
N ASP A 141 6.44 12.69 9.56
CA ASP A 141 7.69 12.21 10.15
C ASP A 141 8.20 13.25 11.13
N GLN A 142 8.36 12.84 12.39
CA GLN A 142 8.90 13.68 13.45
C GLN A 142 10.19 13.05 13.95
N TRP A 143 11.26 13.84 14.01
CA TRP A 143 12.54 13.33 14.51
C TRP A 143 12.43 12.95 15.99
N ASP A 144 13.00 11.81 16.35
CA ASP A 144 12.97 11.23 17.69
C ASP A 144 14.08 11.76 18.63
N GLY A 145 14.88 12.72 18.15
CA GLY A 145 16.01 13.29 18.88
C GLY A 145 17.31 12.47 18.80
N GLN A 146 17.29 11.27 18.23
CA GLN A 146 18.44 10.36 18.24
C GLN A 146 18.83 9.83 16.86
N ALA A 147 17.87 9.44 16.04
CA ALA A 147 18.12 8.83 14.75
C ALA A 147 19.01 9.70 13.86
N VAL A 148 19.97 9.05 13.20
CA VAL A 148 20.88 9.65 12.22
C VAL A 148 20.90 8.78 10.98
N VAL A 149 20.57 9.35 9.83
CA VAL A 149 20.51 8.64 8.56
C VAL A 149 21.25 9.43 7.50
N GLU A 150 22.10 8.77 6.72
CA GLU A 150 22.76 9.43 5.58
C GLU A 150 21.75 9.70 4.47
N PRO A 151 21.52 10.98 4.08
CA PRO A 151 20.61 11.28 2.99
C PRO A 151 21.15 10.80 1.65
N ALA A 152 20.25 10.39 0.76
CA ALA A 152 20.60 10.09 -0.62
C ALA A 152 21.11 11.34 -1.34
N LYS A 153 21.92 11.15 -2.39
CA LYS A 153 22.35 12.24 -3.29
C LYS A 153 21.58 12.19 -4.59
N ASP A 154 21.30 13.35 -5.13
CA ASP A 154 20.85 13.45 -6.53
C ASP A 154 22.04 13.36 -7.52
N GLU A 155 21.73 13.38 -8.81
CA GLU A 155 22.72 13.33 -9.90
C GLU A 155 23.71 14.52 -9.91
N ASN A 156 23.35 15.64 -9.28
CA ASN A 156 24.17 16.83 -9.15
C ASN A 156 24.98 16.86 -7.84
N GLY A 157 24.90 15.79 -7.05
CA GLY A 157 25.63 15.60 -5.80
C GLY A 157 25.05 16.34 -4.60
N TYR A 158 23.82 16.86 -4.67
CA TYR A 158 23.12 17.42 -3.50
C TYR A 158 22.56 16.31 -2.65
N TYR A 159 22.83 16.34 -1.36
CA TYR A 159 22.13 15.53 -0.39
C TYR A 159 20.66 15.97 -0.29
N GLN A 160 19.74 15.01 -0.40
CA GLN A 160 18.28 15.23 -0.37
C GLN A 160 17.75 14.94 1.04
N ILE A 161 17.44 15.98 1.78
CA ILE A 161 17.00 15.88 3.18
C ILE A 161 15.46 15.87 3.21
N SER A 162 14.89 14.80 3.73
CA SER A 162 13.44 14.58 3.85
C SER A 162 12.98 14.34 5.29
N THR A 163 13.91 14.11 6.21
CA THR A 163 13.63 13.77 7.62
C THR A 163 14.58 14.49 8.56
N GLY A 164 14.18 14.62 9.83
CA GLY A 164 15.07 15.17 10.87
C GLY A 164 16.29 14.28 11.13
N ALA A 165 16.16 12.96 10.95
CA ALA A 165 17.27 12.02 11.04
C ALA A 165 18.34 12.25 9.96
N GLU A 166 17.92 12.59 8.73
CA GLU A 166 18.81 12.93 7.63
C GLU A 166 19.47 14.33 7.86
N LEU A 167 18.73 15.27 8.44
CA LEU A 167 19.32 16.55 8.84
C LEU A 167 20.37 16.35 9.94
N ALA A 168 20.12 15.46 10.90
CA ALA A 168 21.03 15.14 11.99
C ALA A 168 22.36 14.51 11.51
N TYR A 169 22.39 13.90 10.34
CA TYR A 169 23.62 13.35 9.74
C TYR A 169 24.75 14.37 9.66
N PHE A 170 24.42 15.64 9.41
CA PHE A 170 25.42 16.70 9.24
C PHE A 170 26.03 17.20 10.56
N ARG A 171 25.51 16.79 11.72
CA ARG A 171 26.13 17.08 13.03
C ARG A 171 27.48 16.40 13.19
N ASP A 172 27.58 15.19 12.70
CA ASP A 172 28.72 14.29 12.97
C ASP A 172 29.58 14.05 11.72
N THR A 173 29.14 14.52 10.56
CA THR A 173 29.89 14.34 9.32
C THR A 173 31.17 15.19 9.30
N LYS A 174 32.25 14.56 8.86
CA LYS A 174 33.53 15.26 8.60
C LYS A 174 33.65 15.73 7.16
N ILE A 175 32.58 15.59 6.37
CA ILE A 175 32.59 15.98 4.96
C ILE A 175 32.62 17.53 4.89
N SER A 176 33.56 18.05 4.13
CA SER A 176 33.63 19.48 3.83
C SER A 176 32.99 19.78 2.47
N ASN A 177 32.53 21.00 2.30
CA ASN A 177 31.95 21.49 1.02
C ASN A 177 30.76 20.67 0.49
N TRP A 178 30.00 20.04 1.40
CA TRP A 178 28.77 19.35 1.03
C TRP A 178 27.72 20.35 0.54
N LYS A 179 26.84 19.88 -0.32
CA LYS A 179 25.65 20.60 -0.77
C LYS A 179 24.41 19.80 -0.37
N ALA A 180 23.40 20.48 0.13
CA ALA A 180 22.16 19.83 0.53
C ALA A 180 20.94 20.66 0.14
N LYS A 181 19.81 20.00 -0.02
CA LYS A 181 18.51 20.62 -0.23
C LYS A 181 17.42 19.91 0.57
N LEU A 182 16.45 20.67 1.04
CA LEU A 182 15.25 20.11 1.63
C LEU A 182 14.30 19.61 0.54
N MET A 183 13.69 18.46 0.77
CA MET A 183 12.71 17.85 -0.14
C MET A 183 11.27 18.05 0.35
N CYS A 184 11.10 18.46 1.60
CA CYS A 184 9.83 18.73 2.27
C CYS A 184 10.09 19.52 3.55
N ASP A 185 9.02 19.93 4.24
CA ASP A 185 9.10 20.47 5.59
C ASP A 185 9.62 19.40 6.57
N ILE A 186 10.51 19.80 7.48
CA ILE A 186 11.12 18.92 8.49
C ILE A 186 10.58 19.27 9.88
N ASP A 187 10.10 18.25 10.62
CA ASP A 187 9.70 18.41 12.02
C ASP A 187 10.78 17.81 12.95
N MET A 188 11.41 18.66 13.75
CA MET A 188 12.47 18.29 14.69
C MET A 188 11.93 17.85 16.05
N GLY A 189 10.60 17.86 16.26
CA GLY A 189 9.96 17.39 17.47
C GLY A 189 10.25 18.16 18.74
N GLY A 190 10.97 19.26 18.66
CA GLY A 190 11.42 20.01 19.83
C GLY A 190 12.53 19.32 20.64
N HIS A 191 13.09 18.23 20.10
CA HIS A 191 14.20 17.53 20.75
C HIS A 191 15.51 18.30 20.66
N ASP A 192 16.38 18.08 21.63
CA ASP A 192 17.70 18.70 21.67
C ASP A 192 18.51 18.36 20.42
N PHE A 193 18.86 19.38 19.68
CA PHE A 193 19.64 19.28 18.47
C PHE A 193 20.99 19.97 18.64
N ALA A 194 22.06 19.18 18.71
CA ALA A 194 23.39 19.76 18.64
C ALA A 194 23.62 20.38 17.28
N SER A 195 23.95 21.67 17.26
CA SER A 195 24.13 22.42 16.03
C SER A 195 25.11 21.77 15.07
N ILE A 196 24.85 21.83 13.78
CA ILE A 196 25.77 21.39 12.72
C ILE A 196 27.05 22.23 12.84
N PRO A 197 28.25 21.64 13.03
CA PRO A 197 29.45 22.40 13.34
C PRO A 197 29.83 23.42 12.29
N LYS A 198 29.57 23.10 11.01
CA LYS A 198 29.87 24.01 9.90
C LYS A 198 28.89 23.76 8.75
N ALA A 199 28.30 24.81 8.23
CA ALA A 199 27.54 24.73 7.00
C ALA A 199 28.42 24.28 5.83
N GLY A 200 27.84 23.51 4.90
CA GLY A 200 28.49 23.09 3.68
C GLY A 200 28.78 24.21 2.70
N ALA A 201 28.98 23.90 1.44
CA ALA A 201 29.11 24.90 0.39
C ALA A 201 27.76 25.56 0.05
N GLU A 202 26.69 24.76 0.15
CA GLU A 202 25.34 25.25 -0.17
C GLU A 202 24.29 24.46 0.65
N PHE A 203 23.33 25.20 1.21
CA PHE A 203 22.14 24.64 1.83
C PHE A 203 20.90 25.36 1.26
N ASP A 204 20.14 24.65 0.43
CA ASP A 204 18.92 25.17 -0.17
C ASP A 204 17.69 24.61 0.54
N GLY A 205 16.94 25.46 1.23
CA GLY A 205 15.66 25.07 1.84
C GLY A 205 14.57 24.78 0.82
N CYS A 206 14.76 25.11 -0.47
CA CYS A 206 13.77 24.95 -1.54
C CYS A 206 12.39 25.53 -1.21
N GLY A 207 12.31 26.49 -0.30
CA GLY A 207 11.05 27.07 0.19
C GLY A 207 10.40 26.29 1.33
N HIS A 208 11.04 25.23 1.81
CA HIS A 208 10.55 24.42 2.92
C HIS A 208 10.96 24.98 4.29
N THR A 209 10.30 24.45 5.32
CA THR A 209 10.42 24.89 6.70
C THR A 209 11.01 23.80 7.59
N ILE A 210 11.92 24.19 8.49
CA ILE A 210 12.34 23.36 9.63
C ILE A 210 11.59 23.86 10.86
N ARG A 211 10.79 22.97 11.50
CA ARG A 211 9.99 23.29 12.68
C ARG A 211 10.53 22.61 13.93
N GLY A 212 10.29 23.22 15.08
CA GLY A 212 10.60 22.61 16.38
C GLY A 212 12.08 22.33 16.57
N LEU A 213 12.96 23.13 15.99
CA LEU A 213 14.40 23.05 16.19
C LEU A 213 14.75 23.57 17.59
N ASN A 214 15.11 22.69 18.52
CA ASN A 214 15.67 23.07 19.80
C ASN A 214 17.20 22.96 19.75
N ALA A 215 17.84 24.05 19.34
CA ALA A 215 19.29 24.06 19.18
C ALA A 215 20.00 24.19 20.52
N VAL A 216 20.86 23.23 20.88
CA VAL A 216 21.58 23.18 22.15
C VAL A 216 23.08 23.19 21.93
N GLY A 217 23.81 23.85 22.86
CA GLY A 217 25.26 23.92 22.78
C GLY A 217 25.87 24.87 23.85
N LYS A 218 27.20 24.94 23.87
CA LYS A 218 27.91 25.83 24.79
C LYS A 218 28.21 27.24 24.22
N ALA A 219 28.30 27.33 22.90
CA ALA A 219 28.56 28.59 22.17
C ALA A 219 28.13 28.43 20.72
N TYR A 220 27.67 29.52 20.09
CA TYR A 220 27.24 29.56 18.69
C TYR A 220 26.12 28.54 18.41
N VAL A 221 24.98 28.76 19.04
CA VAL A 221 23.83 27.86 19.00
C VAL A 221 22.89 28.26 17.86
N GLY A 222 22.48 27.29 17.06
CA GLY A 222 21.57 27.45 15.94
C GLY A 222 21.54 26.20 15.06
N LEU A 223 20.97 26.28 13.89
CA LEU A 223 21.05 25.17 12.92
C LEU A 223 22.52 24.87 12.57
N PHE A 224 23.31 25.92 12.34
CA PHE A 224 24.76 25.87 12.10
C PHE A 224 25.51 26.64 13.16
N GLN A 225 26.64 26.13 13.63
CA GLN A 225 27.55 26.84 14.53
C GLN A 225 28.40 27.88 13.79
N ALA A 226 28.79 27.57 12.56
CA ALA A 226 29.62 28.44 11.75
C ALA A 226 29.24 28.36 10.27
N ILE A 227 29.43 29.48 9.59
CA ILE A 227 29.21 29.63 8.13
C ILE A 227 30.55 30.08 7.54
N SER A 228 31.03 29.38 6.51
CA SER A 228 32.23 29.83 5.78
C SER A 228 31.89 30.94 4.79
N SER A 229 32.91 31.74 4.42
CA SER A 229 32.76 32.89 3.50
C SER A 229 32.17 32.52 2.14
N ASN A 230 32.27 31.27 1.72
CA ASN A 230 31.78 30.78 0.43
C ASN A 230 30.55 29.88 0.58
N CYS A 231 29.87 29.91 1.72
CA CYS A 231 28.65 29.15 1.94
C CYS A 231 27.42 29.97 1.50
N GLU A 232 26.53 29.34 0.78
CA GLU A 232 25.20 29.87 0.45
C GLU A 232 24.13 29.11 1.24
N ILE A 233 23.31 29.89 1.99
CA ILE A 233 22.09 29.36 2.63
C ILE A 233 20.94 30.16 2.05
N LYS A 234 19.98 29.51 1.44
CA LYS A 234 18.88 30.17 0.74
C LYS A 234 17.56 29.44 0.89
N ASN A 235 16.46 30.14 0.64
CA ASN A 235 15.10 29.60 0.55
C ASN A 235 14.68 28.75 1.76
N LEU A 236 15.17 29.07 2.96
CA LEU A 236 14.94 28.33 4.19
C LEU A 236 14.09 29.15 5.16
N THR A 237 13.07 28.53 5.72
CA THR A 237 12.32 29.04 6.86
C THR A 237 12.60 28.18 8.10
N ILE A 238 12.76 28.81 9.26
CA ILE A 238 12.83 28.13 10.56
C ILE A 238 11.70 28.66 11.43
N GLU A 239 10.86 27.77 11.94
CA GLU A 239 9.72 28.13 12.78
C GLU A 239 9.78 27.39 14.13
N ASN A 240 9.24 28.06 15.17
CA ASN A 240 9.17 27.49 16.53
C ASN A 240 10.51 26.95 17.02
N ALA A 241 11.61 27.64 16.69
CA ALA A 241 12.93 27.31 17.21
C ALA A 241 13.11 27.86 18.62
N VAL A 242 13.85 27.14 19.48
CA VAL A 242 14.20 27.52 20.85
C VAL A 242 15.72 27.49 21.01
#